data_2569b9174eeee50394b9cfc2280e01a0
#
_entry.id   2569b9174eeee50394b9cfc2280e01a0
#
_cell.length_a   1.000
_cell.length_b   1.000
_cell.length_c   1.000
_cell.angle_alpha   90.00
_cell.angle_beta   90.00
_cell.angle_gamma   90.00
#
_symmetry.space_group_name_H-M   'P 1'
#
loop_
_entity.id
_entity.type
_entity.pdbx_description
1 polymer ?
#
loop_
_entity_poly.entity_id
_entity_poly.type
_entity_poly.pdbx_seq_one_letter_code
_entity_poly.pdbx_strand_id
1 'polypeptide(L)'
;MPRLQRLTPVYTAPLLRPLLSELLELLRGLTAEQWEAPTVAGAWRVRDVAAHLLDGELRKLAAYRDGHLLPLEAPIRTDRDLARFVNALNADGVAWARRLSPRLLVDLLATTGEWAADLLEALPPHDVAIWPVSWAGEAVSENWMDVGREYTERWHHQMQIRDAVAAPPMLLEARWYRPLLELSVRALPKSYAGVTAAPGAAVTSA
;
A
#
# COMPACT_ATOMS: atom_id res chain seq x y z
N MET A 1 -0.47 16.32 -33.67
CA MET A 1 -0.29 15.32 -32.61
C MET A 1 -0.91 15.86 -31.34
N PRO A 2 -1.76 15.12 -30.60
CA PRO A 2 -2.23 15.58 -29.32
C PRO A 2 -1.03 15.77 -28.39
N ARG A 3 -1.00 16.91 -27.71
CA ARG A 3 0.05 17.24 -26.76
C ARG A 3 -0.11 16.33 -25.55
N LEU A 4 0.89 15.51 -25.24
CA LEU A 4 0.87 14.71 -24.03
C LEU A 4 0.76 15.64 -22.82
N GLN A 5 -0.27 15.46 -22.02
CA GLN A 5 -0.45 16.18 -20.77
C GLN A 5 0.13 15.33 -19.62
N ARG A 6 0.76 16.00 -18.65
CA ARG A 6 1.15 15.32 -17.41
C ARG A 6 -0.12 14.86 -16.68
N LEU A 7 -0.07 13.66 -16.12
CA LEU A 7 -1.12 13.19 -15.23
C LEU A 7 -1.18 14.09 -13.99
N THR A 8 -2.39 14.51 -13.62
CA THR A 8 -2.61 15.31 -12.42
C THR A 8 -2.36 14.47 -11.16
N PRO A 9 -1.96 15.08 -10.02
CA PRO A 9 -1.90 14.38 -8.74
C PRO A 9 -3.22 13.70 -8.37
N VAL A 10 -3.13 12.57 -7.68
CA VAL A 10 -4.28 11.83 -7.14
C VAL A 10 -4.21 11.90 -5.61
N TYR A 11 -5.09 12.70 -5.02
CA TYR A 11 -5.10 12.94 -3.57
C TYR A 11 -5.95 11.88 -2.87
N THR A 12 -5.31 10.89 -2.25
CA THR A 12 -5.99 9.75 -1.61
C THR A 12 -6.06 9.84 -0.09
N ALA A 13 -5.43 10.84 0.53
CA ALA A 13 -5.49 11.02 1.98
C ALA A 13 -6.92 10.95 2.55
N PRO A 14 -7.94 11.64 1.99
CA PRO A 14 -9.31 11.58 2.50
C PRO A 14 -9.97 10.19 2.39
N LEU A 15 -9.38 9.27 1.63
CA LEU A 15 -9.90 7.90 1.45
C LEU A 15 -9.33 6.92 2.48
N LEU A 16 -8.24 7.25 3.17
CA LEU A 16 -7.55 6.32 4.08
C LEU A 16 -8.41 5.93 5.27
N ARG A 17 -9.05 6.90 5.93
CA ARG A 17 -9.91 6.67 7.09
C ARG A 17 -11.18 5.87 6.74
N PRO A 18 -11.95 6.22 5.69
CA PRO A 18 -13.05 5.38 5.25
C PRO A 18 -12.60 3.95 4.84
N LEU A 19 -11.46 3.80 4.18
CA LEU A 19 -10.91 2.49 3.80
C LEU A 19 -10.52 1.66 5.03
N LEU A 20 -9.96 2.29 6.08
CA LEU A 20 -9.70 1.67 7.36
C LEU A 20 -11.00 1.18 8.02
N SER A 21 -12.05 1.99 8.02
CA SER A 21 -13.35 1.61 8.60
C SER A 21 -13.90 0.34 7.95
N GLU A 22 -13.82 0.23 6.62
CA GLU A 22 -14.24 -0.95 5.87
C GLU A 22 -13.40 -2.21 6.20
N LEU A 23 -12.09 -2.01 6.43
CA LEU A 23 -11.21 -3.09 6.88
C LEU A 23 -11.59 -3.58 8.28
N LEU A 24 -11.76 -2.65 9.22
CA LEU A 24 -12.07 -2.97 10.62
C LEU A 24 -13.44 -3.65 10.75
N GLU A 25 -14.44 -3.22 9.98
CA GLU A 25 -15.75 -3.89 9.93
C GLU A 25 -15.60 -5.32 9.44
N LEU A 26 -14.89 -5.54 8.35
CA LEU A 26 -14.60 -6.87 7.82
C LEU A 26 -13.91 -7.75 8.87
N LEU A 27 -12.80 -7.30 9.44
CA LEU A 27 -11.99 -8.09 10.36
C LEU A 27 -12.73 -8.45 11.66
N ARG A 28 -13.59 -7.56 12.18
CA ARG A 28 -14.42 -7.81 13.36
C ARG A 28 -15.48 -8.89 13.14
N GLY A 29 -15.92 -9.07 11.89
CA GLY A 29 -16.92 -10.07 11.51
C GLY A 29 -16.35 -11.46 11.21
N LEU A 30 -15.02 -11.64 11.18
CA LEU A 30 -14.39 -12.90 10.78
C LEU A 30 -14.51 -13.99 11.86
N THR A 31 -14.80 -15.22 11.42
CA THR A 31 -14.69 -16.42 12.27
C THR A 31 -13.22 -16.82 12.48
N ALA A 32 -12.96 -17.72 13.44
CA ALA A 32 -11.62 -18.25 13.69
C ALA A 32 -11.04 -18.94 12.43
N GLU A 33 -11.86 -19.66 11.68
CA GLU A 33 -11.47 -20.33 10.44
C GLU A 33 -11.13 -19.33 9.35
N GLN A 34 -11.89 -18.24 9.22
CA GLN A 34 -11.64 -17.18 8.25
C GLN A 34 -10.33 -16.43 8.54
N TRP A 35 -9.96 -16.23 9.80
CA TRP A 35 -8.68 -15.68 10.18
C TRP A 35 -7.48 -16.53 9.71
N GLU A 36 -7.68 -17.86 9.61
CA GLU A 36 -6.67 -18.81 9.15
C GLU A 36 -6.80 -19.16 7.65
N ALA A 37 -7.74 -18.54 6.93
CA ALA A 37 -7.91 -18.78 5.50
C ALA A 37 -6.66 -18.34 4.72
N PRO A 38 -6.21 -19.16 3.73
CA PRO A 38 -5.10 -18.79 2.85
C PRO A 38 -5.50 -17.63 1.94
N THR A 39 -4.53 -16.78 1.60
CA THR A 39 -4.74 -15.67 0.66
C THR A 39 -3.92 -15.86 -0.61
N VAL A 40 -4.15 -15.04 -1.63
CA VAL A 40 -3.32 -14.99 -2.84
C VAL A 40 -1.94 -14.36 -2.58
N ALA A 41 -1.67 -13.86 -1.38
CA ALA A 41 -0.39 -13.26 -0.99
C ALA A 41 0.66 -14.33 -0.59
N GLY A 42 0.91 -15.30 -1.45
CA GLY A 42 1.89 -16.35 -1.24
C GLY A 42 1.54 -17.28 -0.07
N ALA A 43 2.38 -17.35 0.94
CA ALA A 43 2.16 -18.18 2.12
C ALA A 43 1.34 -17.47 3.23
N TRP A 44 0.90 -16.24 3.01
CA TRP A 44 0.20 -15.46 4.02
C TRP A 44 -1.27 -15.83 4.12
N ARG A 45 -1.74 -15.97 5.34
CA ARG A 45 -3.14 -16.11 5.70
C ARG A 45 -3.76 -14.74 5.96
N VAL A 46 -5.06 -14.67 6.11
CA VAL A 46 -5.77 -13.43 6.45
C VAL A 46 -5.14 -12.71 7.64
N ARG A 47 -4.81 -13.43 8.72
CA ARG A 47 -4.13 -12.86 9.89
C ARG A 47 -2.76 -12.26 9.57
N ASP A 48 -2.02 -12.87 8.65
CA ASP A 48 -0.69 -12.40 8.26
C ASP A 48 -0.79 -11.12 7.43
N VAL A 49 -1.79 -11.01 6.54
CA VAL A 49 -2.06 -9.79 5.78
C VAL A 49 -2.50 -8.65 6.70
N ALA A 50 -3.39 -8.91 7.67
CA ALA A 50 -3.78 -7.92 8.68
C ALA A 50 -2.58 -7.48 9.54
N ALA A 51 -1.69 -8.41 9.91
CA ALA A 51 -0.46 -8.14 10.64
C ALA A 51 0.52 -7.26 9.83
N HIS A 52 0.65 -7.51 8.53
CA HIS A 52 1.45 -6.70 7.62
C HIS A 52 0.93 -5.25 7.53
N LEU A 53 -0.38 -5.06 7.48
CA LEU A 53 -0.98 -3.73 7.49
C LEU A 53 -0.66 -2.98 8.80
N LEU A 54 -0.75 -3.64 9.96
CA LEU A 54 -0.36 -3.06 11.24
C LEU A 54 1.12 -2.66 11.26
N ASP A 55 2.01 -3.54 10.82
CA ASP A 55 3.44 -3.26 10.76
C ASP A 55 3.76 -2.07 9.84
N GLY A 56 3.07 -1.97 8.69
CA GLY A 56 3.16 -0.83 7.78
C GLY A 56 2.78 0.50 8.45
N GLU A 57 1.68 0.51 9.22
CA GLU A 57 1.25 1.70 9.97
C GLU A 57 2.27 2.11 11.03
N LEU A 58 2.78 1.15 11.81
CA LEU A 58 3.78 1.42 12.85
C LEU A 58 5.08 1.98 12.26
N ARG A 59 5.56 1.40 11.16
CA ARG A 59 6.75 1.90 10.45
C ARG A 59 6.54 3.30 9.90
N LYS A 60 5.37 3.60 9.37
CA LYS A 60 5.03 4.92 8.84
C LYS A 60 5.00 5.96 9.96
N LEU A 61 4.36 5.65 11.08
CA LEU A 61 4.32 6.51 12.26
C LEU A 61 5.73 6.75 12.81
N ALA A 62 6.53 5.71 12.98
CA ALA A 62 7.90 5.83 13.46
C ALA A 62 8.73 6.76 12.57
N ALA A 63 8.63 6.63 11.24
CA ALA A 63 9.42 7.42 10.31
C ALA A 63 8.95 8.87 10.20
N TYR A 64 7.65 9.09 9.90
CA TYR A 64 7.14 10.42 9.59
C TYR A 64 6.83 11.25 10.83
N ARG A 65 6.27 10.63 11.89
CA ARG A 65 5.92 11.33 13.12
C ARG A 65 7.12 11.51 14.05
N ASP A 66 7.88 10.42 14.23
CA ASP A 66 8.92 10.35 15.27
C ASP A 66 10.33 10.52 14.70
N GLY A 67 10.50 10.60 13.37
CA GLY A 67 11.82 10.73 12.71
C GLY A 67 12.71 9.48 12.88
N HIS A 68 12.12 8.35 13.28
CA HIS A 68 12.85 7.11 13.53
C HIS A 68 12.89 6.26 12.26
N LEU A 69 14.04 6.25 11.59
CA LEU A 69 14.30 5.44 10.41
C LEU A 69 15.14 4.22 10.80
N LEU A 70 14.74 3.05 10.30
CA LEU A 70 15.53 1.84 10.46
C LEU A 70 16.88 1.98 9.74
N PRO A 71 18.00 1.67 10.39
CA PRO A 71 19.30 1.67 9.73
C PRO A 71 19.34 0.59 8.64
N LEU A 72 19.91 0.93 7.49
CA LEU A 72 20.17 -0.05 6.45
C LEU A 72 21.43 -0.87 6.81
N GLU A 73 21.28 -2.18 6.90
CA GLU A 73 22.41 -3.09 7.12
C GLU A 73 23.35 -3.15 5.90
N ALA A 74 22.80 -2.92 4.71
CA ALA A 74 23.53 -2.88 3.45
C ALA A 74 22.96 -1.81 2.51
N PRO A 75 23.78 -1.23 1.62
CA PRO A 75 23.30 -0.25 0.64
C PRO A 75 22.28 -0.86 -0.32
N ILE A 76 21.18 -0.17 -0.54
CA ILE A 76 20.19 -0.49 -1.59
C ILE A 76 20.68 0.14 -2.89
N ARG A 77 21.10 -0.68 -3.87
CA ARG A 77 21.65 -0.23 -5.15
C ARG A 77 20.77 -0.57 -6.34
N THR A 78 19.91 -1.56 -6.19
CA THR A 78 19.05 -2.08 -7.26
C THR A 78 17.63 -2.28 -6.75
N ASP A 79 16.65 -2.36 -7.67
CA ASP A 79 15.27 -2.74 -7.32
C ASP A 79 15.21 -4.11 -6.62
N ARG A 80 16.14 -5.01 -6.94
CA ARG A 80 16.24 -6.33 -6.29
C ARG A 80 16.68 -6.23 -4.82
N ASP A 81 17.63 -5.32 -4.52
CA ASP A 81 18.06 -5.09 -3.14
C ASP A 81 16.94 -4.49 -2.33
N LEU A 82 16.20 -3.52 -2.90
CA LEU A 82 15.03 -2.92 -2.28
C LEU A 82 13.95 -3.98 -2.00
N ALA A 83 13.62 -4.81 -2.99
CA ALA A 83 12.63 -5.86 -2.81
C ALA A 83 13.04 -6.86 -1.72
N ARG A 84 14.32 -7.24 -1.66
CA ARG A 84 14.85 -8.13 -0.60
C ARG A 84 14.72 -7.49 0.77
N PHE A 85 15.10 -6.22 0.91
CA PHE A 85 15.01 -5.47 2.16
C PHE A 85 13.56 -5.35 2.64
N VAL A 86 12.65 -4.90 1.76
CA VAL A 86 11.23 -4.76 2.10
C VAL A 86 10.59 -6.10 2.45
N ASN A 87 10.91 -7.17 1.70
CA ASN A 87 10.38 -8.51 2.00
C ASN A 87 10.87 -9.04 3.35
N ALA A 88 12.12 -8.77 3.73
CA ALA A 88 12.64 -9.15 5.05
C ALA A 88 11.90 -8.40 6.16
N LEU A 89 11.75 -7.07 6.05
CA LEU A 89 10.99 -6.27 7.00
C LEU A 89 9.55 -6.78 7.16
N ASN A 90 8.88 -7.05 6.05
CA ASN A 90 7.50 -7.55 6.06
C ASN A 90 7.41 -8.93 6.74
N ALA A 91 8.37 -9.82 6.46
CA ALA A 91 8.42 -11.15 7.10
C ALA A 91 8.61 -11.05 8.61
N ASP A 92 9.50 -10.17 9.07
CA ASP A 92 9.77 -9.95 10.50
C ASP A 92 8.56 -9.35 11.21
N GLY A 93 7.91 -8.35 10.62
CA GLY A 93 6.71 -7.73 11.17
C GLY A 93 5.56 -8.73 11.30
N VAL A 94 5.31 -9.53 10.26
CA VAL A 94 4.29 -10.60 10.29
C VAL A 94 4.65 -11.65 11.35
N ALA A 95 5.90 -12.09 11.43
CA ALA A 95 6.33 -13.09 12.41
C ALA A 95 6.14 -12.59 13.85
N TRP A 96 6.49 -11.32 14.11
CA TRP A 96 6.25 -10.70 15.40
C TRP A 96 4.76 -10.64 15.76
N ALA A 97 3.92 -10.20 14.83
CA ALA A 97 2.50 -9.99 15.07
C ALA A 97 1.71 -11.30 15.24
N ARG A 98 2.26 -12.46 14.88
CA ARG A 98 1.65 -13.77 15.18
C ARG A 98 1.44 -14.04 16.67
N ARG A 99 2.07 -13.26 17.57
CA ARG A 99 1.86 -13.30 19.02
C ARG A 99 0.58 -12.59 19.45
N LEU A 100 -0.01 -11.78 18.59
CA LEU A 100 -1.24 -11.05 18.87
C LEU A 100 -2.45 -11.94 18.63
N SER A 101 -3.44 -11.86 19.52
CA SER A 101 -4.75 -12.41 19.20
C SER A 101 -5.44 -11.60 18.10
N PRO A 102 -6.36 -12.19 17.31
CA PRO A 102 -7.14 -11.46 16.32
C PRO A 102 -7.80 -10.18 16.87
N ARG A 103 -8.38 -10.25 18.06
CA ARG A 103 -8.98 -9.08 18.71
C ARG A 103 -7.97 -7.97 18.97
N LEU A 104 -6.81 -8.31 19.57
CA LEU A 104 -5.77 -7.33 19.87
C LEU A 104 -5.19 -6.72 18.58
N LEU A 105 -5.04 -7.54 17.53
CA LEU A 105 -4.59 -7.06 16.22
C LEU A 105 -5.56 -6.02 15.65
N VAL A 106 -6.88 -6.26 15.73
CA VAL A 106 -7.91 -5.31 15.28
C VAL A 106 -7.91 -4.04 16.12
N ASP A 107 -7.77 -4.15 17.46
CA ASP A 107 -7.73 -2.99 18.35
C ASP A 107 -6.50 -2.10 18.07
N LEU A 108 -5.35 -2.71 17.79
CA LEU A 108 -4.12 -1.99 17.41
C LEU A 108 -4.28 -1.33 16.03
N LEU A 109 -4.78 -2.05 15.02
CA LEU A 109 -5.06 -1.48 13.69
C LEU A 109 -6.02 -0.30 13.77
N ALA A 110 -7.07 -0.38 14.60
CA ALA A 110 -7.99 0.72 14.78
C ALA A 110 -7.28 1.97 15.34
N THR A 111 -6.43 1.80 16.34
CA THR A 111 -5.73 2.91 16.99
C THR A 111 -4.64 3.48 16.11
N THR A 112 -3.76 2.64 15.57
CA THR A 112 -2.62 3.08 14.76
C THR A 112 -3.06 3.58 13.39
N GLY A 113 -4.10 2.99 12.82
CA GLY A 113 -4.67 3.42 11.54
C GLY A 113 -5.27 4.83 11.60
N GLU A 114 -5.95 5.20 12.70
CA GLU A 114 -6.40 6.57 12.93
C GLU A 114 -5.22 7.54 13.04
N TRP A 115 -4.18 7.20 13.82
CA TRP A 115 -2.98 8.04 13.91
C TRP A 115 -2.26 8.18 12.56
N ALA A 116 -2.19 7.10 11.78
CA ALA A 116 -1.59 7.13 10.47
C ALA A 116 -2.43 7.96 9.47
N ALA A 117 -3.76 7.91 9.55
CA ALA A 117 -4.64 8.74 8.75
C ALA A 117 -4.45 10.23 9.09
N ASP A 118 -4.46 10.60 10.38
CA ASP A 118 -4.20 11.97 10.83
C ASP A 118 -2.85 12.49 10.32
N LEU A 119 -1.81 11.67 10.44
CA LEU A 119 -0.47 11.99 9.98
C LEU A 119 -0.45 12.25 8.47
N LEU A 120 -0.98 11.32 7.67
CA LEU A 120 -0.93 11.37 6.20
C LEU A 120 -1.83 12.48 5.63
N GLU A 121 -2.95 12.79 6.28
CA GLU A 121 -3.80 13.92 5.93
C GLU A 121 -3.13 15.28 6.21
N ALA A 122 -2.27 15.35 7.24
CA ALA A 122 -1.56 16.57 7.61
C ALA A 122 -0.31 16.86 6.76
N LEU A 123 0.20 15.88 5.99
CA LEU A 123 1.40 16.09 5.17
C LEU A 123 1.14 17.10 4.05
N PRO A 124 1.98 18.12 3.88
CA PRO A 124 1.91 19.00 2.72
C PRO A 124 2.09 18.17 1.44
N PRO A 125 1.12 18.16 0.51
CA PRO A 125 1.09 17.18 -0.58
C PRO A 125 2.26 17.31 -1.55
N HIS A 126 2.83 18.49 -1.71
CA HIS A 126 3.90 18.77 -2.67
C HIS A 126 5.30 18.83 -2.04
N ASP A 127 5.42 18.61 -0.74
CA ASP A 127 6.72 18.46 -0.10
C ASP A 127 7.35 17.10 -0.44
N VAL A 128 8.67 17.02 -0.33
CA VAL A 128 9.42 15.80 -0.62
C VAL A 128 9.09 14.71 0.40
N ALA A 129 8.67 13.56 -0.10
CA ALA A 129 8.41 12.37 0.71
C ALA A 129 9.70 11.74 1.25
N ILE A 130 9.63 11.08 2.41
CA ILE A 130 10.78 10.36 3.00
C ILE A 130 11.29 9.28 2.03
N TRP A 131 10.38 8.57 1.34
CA TRP A 131 10.73 7.51 0.41
C TRP A 131 10.20 7.76 -0.99
N PRO A 132 11.02 7.53 -2.02
CA PRO A 132 10.56 7.59 -3.39
C PRO A 132 9.62 6.41 -3.69
N VAL A 133 8.69 6.63 -4.60
CA VAL A 133 7.80 5.58 -5.11
C VAL A 133 8.49 4.88 -6.29
N SER A 134 9.37 3.95 -5.96
CA SER A 134 10.28 3.30 -6.91
C SER A 134 9.57 2.49 -8.00
N TRP A 135 8.40 1.90 -7.72
CA TRP A 135 7.63 1.17 -8.73
C TRP A 135 7.09 2.08 -9.85
N ALA A 136 6.88 3.38 -9.55
CA ALA A 136 6.53 4.39 -10.55
C ALA A 136 7.77 4.96 -11.28
N GLY A 137 8.99 4.53 -10.91
CA GLY A 137 10.23 5.01 -11.51
C GLY A 137 10.70 6.35 -10.95
N GLU A 138 10.17 6.81 -9.83
CA GLU A 138 10.55 8.08 -9.22
C GLU A 138 11.81 7.92 -8.36
N ALA A 139 12.79 8.80 -8.57
CA ALA A 139 13.97 8.90 -7.71
C ALA A 139 13.70 9.78 -6.47
N VAL A 140 12.77 10.70 -6.60
CA VAL A 140 12.23 11.56 -5.53
C VAL A 140 10.74 11.66 -5.75
N SER A 141 9.96 11.48 -4.71
CA SER A 141 8.49 11.61 -4.77
C SER A 141 8.01 12.77 -3.92
N GLU A 142 6.88 13.35 -4.30
CA GLU A 142 6.10 14.24 -3.44
C GLU A 142 5.21 13.41 -2.47
N ASN A 143 4.83 14.02 -1.34
CA ASN A 143 4.00 13.33 -0.34
C ASN A 143 2.68 12.79 -0.90
N TRP A 144 2.02 13.49 -1.84
CA TRP A 144 0.78 12.98 -2.42
C TRP A 144 0.97 11.62 -3.11
N MET A 145 2.16 11.38 -3.71
CA MET A 145 2.46 10.10 -4.37
C MET A 145 2.80 9.00 -3.35
N ASP A 146 3.50 9.33 -2.26
CA ASP A 146 3.75 8.40 -1.16
C ASP A 146 2.45 8.04 -0.43
N VAL A 147 1.55 9.00 -0.19
CA VAL A 147 0.20 8.76 0.33
C VAL A 147 -0.62 7.90 -0.65
N GLY A 148 -0.47 8.15 -1.96
CA GLY A 148 -1.06 7.30 -3.00
C GLY A 148 -0.57 5.85 -2.91
N ARG A 149 0.72 5.62 -2.70
CA ARG A 149 1.29 4.28 -2.46
C ARG A 149 0.65 3.62 -1.23
N GLU A 150 0.52 4.35 -0.11
CA GLU A 150 -0.14 3.83 1.10
C GLU A 150 -1.60 3.44 0.84
N TYR A 151 -2.30 4.22 0.01
CA TYR A 151 -3.64 3.87 -0.41
C TYR A 151 -3.66 2.57 -1.24
N THR A 152 -2.75 2.41 -2.22
CA THR A 152 -2.68 1.20 -3.04
C THR A 152 -2.36 -0.05 -2.21
N GLU A 153 -1.46 0.04 -1.24
CA GLU A 153 -1.12 -1.02 -0.29
C GLU A 153 -2.35 -1.47 0.52
N ARG A 154 -3.04 -0.51 1.15
CA ARG A 154 -4.23 -0.80 1.97
C ARG A 154 -5.37 -1.37 1.14
N TRP A 155 -5.62 -0.81 -0.04
CA TRP A 155 -6.63 -1.31 -0.96
C TRP A 155 -6.34 -2.75 -1.38
N HIS A 156 -5.11 -3.02 -1.82
CA HIS A 156 -4.69 -4.33 -2.32
C HIS A 156 -4.81 -5.42 -1.26
N HIS A 157 -4.26 -5.16 -0.10
CA HIS A 157 -4.27 -6.12 0.99
C HIS A 157 -5.67 -6.36 1.54
N GLN A 158 -6.51 -5.34 1.60
CA GLN A 158 -7.90 -5.53 1.97
C GLN A 158 -8.67 -6.38 0.94
N MET A 159 -8.41 -6.21 -0.37
CA MET A 159 -9.00 -7.07 -1.39
C MET A 159 -8.54 -8.52 -1.25
N GLN A 160 -7.26 -8.76 -0.96
CA GLN A 160 -6.75 -10.13 -0.71
C GLN A 160 -7.46 -10.80 0.47
N ILE A 161 -7.76 -10.04 1.54
CA ILE A 161 -8.56 -10.55 2.67
C ILE A 161 -9.99 -10.83 2.21
N ARG A 162 -10.65 -9.89 1.51
CA ARG A 162 -12.02 -10.06 1.01
C ARG A 162 -12.18 -11.28 0.13
N ASP A 163 -11.26 -11.48 -0.80
CA ASP A 163 -11.24 -12.64 -1.70
C ASP A 163 -11.09 -13.95 -0.90
N ALA A 164 -10.19 -13.99 0.07
CA ALA A 164 -9.93 -15.17 0.88
C ALA A 164 -11.14 -15.62 1.72
N VAL A 165 -12.01 -14.70 2.11
CA VAL A 165 -13.19 -14.99 2.94
C VAL A 165 -14.51 -14.87 2.17
N ALA A 166 -14.46 -14.73 0.85
CA ALA A 166 -15.61 -14.54 -0.05
C ALA A 166 -16.51 -13.35 0.38
N ALA A 167 -15.92 -12.28 0.89
CA ALA A 167 -16.64 -11.07 1.24
C ALA A 167 -17.02 -10.25 -0.02
N PRO A 168 -18.08 -9.41 0.06
CA PRO A 168 -18.47 -8.58 -1.09
C PRO A 168 -17.32 -7.72 -1.64
N PRO A 169 -17.16 -7.62 -2.98
CA PRO A 169 -16.05 -6.91 -3.62
C PRO A 169 -16.33 -5.39 -3.70
N MET A 170 -16.78 -4.77 -2.61
CA MET A 170 -17.18 -3.36 -2.57
C MET A 170 -16.06 -2.37 -2.95
N LEU A 171 -14.79 -2.78 -2.80
CA LEU A 171 -13.66 -1.93 -3.19
C LEU A 171 -13.48 -1.82 -4.71
N LEU A 172 -14.27 -2.56 -5.50
CA LEU A 172 -14.37 -2.37 -6.95
C LEU A 172 -15.33 -1.25 -7.34
N GLU A 173 -16.06 -0.64 -6.40
CA GLU A 173 -16.83 0.56 -6.67
C GLU A 173 -15.92 1.71 -7.11
N ALA A 174 -16.44 2.59 -7.98
CA ALA A 174 -15.67 3.65 -8.62
C ALA A 174 -14.92 4.56 -7.62
N ARG A 175 -15.52 4.85 -6.45
CA ARG A 175 -14.90 5.70 -5.40
C ARG A 175 -13.57 5.15 -4.88
N TRP A 176 -13.43 3.80 -4.89
CA TRP A 176 -12.24 3.10 -4.41
C TRP A 176 -11.31 2.70 -5.55
N TYR A 177 -11.91 2.20 -6.65
CA TYR A 177 -11.16 1.58 -7.72
C TYR A 177 -10.52 2.59 -8.68
N ARG A 178 -11.21 3.70 -8.94
CA ARG A 178 -10.68 4.73 -9.84
C ARG A 178 -9.36 5.33 -9.35
N PRO A 179 -9.20 5.78 -8.08
CA PRO A 179 -7.91 6.27 -7.58
C PRO A 179 -6.80 5.22 -7.67
N LEU A 180 -7.12 3.94 -7.42
CA LEU A 180 -6.17 2.84 -7.58
C LEU A 180 -5.64 2.77 -9.01
N LEU A 181 -6.53 2.78 -10.01
CA LEU A 181 -6.15 2.72 -11.43
C LEU A 181 -5.34 3.95 -11.84
N GLU A 182 -5.76 5.16 -11.44
CA GLU A 182 -5.07 6.41 -11.73
C GLU A 182 -3.65 6.47 -11.14
N LEU A 183 -3.41 5.80 -10.01
CA LEU A 183 -2.08 5.61 -9.44
C LEU A 183 -1.29 4.52 -10.18
N SER A 184 -1.93 3.38 -10.46
CA SER A 184 -1.27 2.22 -11.08
C SER A 184 -0.73 2.51 -12.47
N VAL A 185 -1.42 3.31 -13.28
CA VAL A 185 -0.95 3.69 -14.63
C VAL A 185 0.37 4.46 -14.61
N ARG A 186 0.77 5.02 -13.47
CA ARG A 186 2.05 5.73 -13.30
C ARG A 186 3.26 4.80 -13.33
N ALA A 187 3.05 3.49 -13.17
CA ALA A 187 4.11 2.49 -13.36
C ALA A 187 4.46 2.25 -14.83
N LEU A 188 3.57 2.60 -15.77
CA LEU A 188 3.75 2.30 -17.19
C LEU A 188 5.05 2.86 -17.78
N PRO A 189 5.45 4.13 -17.53
CA PRO A 189 6.71 4.64 -18.08
C PRO A 189 7.94 3.82 -17.65
N LYS A 190 8.01 3.39 -16.38
CA LYS A 190 9.09 2.49 -15.90
C LYS A 190 8.98 1.11 -16.54
N SER A 191 7.79 0.55 -16.60
CA SER A 191 7.55 -0.79 -17.16
C SER A 191 7.91 -0.88 -18.65
N TYR A 192 7.76 0.21 -19.38
CA TYR A 192 8.05 0.29 -20.83
C TYR A 192 9.39 0.95 -21.16
N ALA A 193 10.21 1.35 -20.18
CA ALA A 193 11.46 2.08 -20.41
C ALA A 193 12.46 1.33 -21.32
N GLY A 194 12.43 -0.01 -21.33
CA GLY A 194 13.29 -0.86 -22.17
C GLY A 194 12.65 -1.31 -23.49
N VAL A 195 11.44 -0.88 -23.79
CA VAL A 195 10.70 -1.34 -24.98
C VAL A 195 11.00 -0.41 -26.15
N THR A 196 11.62 -0.96 -27.21
CA THR A 196 11.81 -0.24 -28.47
C THR A 196 10.54 -0.34 -29.30
N ALA A 197 9.96 0.81 -29.67
CA ALA A 197 8.77 0.89 -30.51
C ALA A 197 8.99 1.86 -31.65
N ALA A 198 8.28 1.65 -32.78
CA ALA A 198 8.31 2.60 -33.89
C ALA A 198 7.70 3.94 -33.47
N PRO A 199 8.14 5.08 -34.06
CA PRO A 199 7.52 6.38 -33.82
C PRO A 199 6.00 6.33 -34.09
N GLY A 200 5.19 6.72 -33.09
CA GLY A 200 3.73 6.71 -33.20
C GLY A 200 3.07 5.38 -32.81
N ALA A 201 3.82 4.36 -32.39
CA ALA A 201 3.25 3.15 -31.83
C ALA A 201 2.46 3.49 -30.55
N ALA A 202 1.27 2.93 -30.41
CA ALA A 202 0.41 3.06 -29.24
C ALA A 202 0.25 1.70 -28.57
N VAL A 203 0.25 1.70 -27.24
CA VAL A 203 -0.14 0.53 -26.43
C VAL A 203 -1.63 0.67 -26.15
N THR A 204 -2.42 -0.27 -26.65
CA THR A 204 -3.84 -0.38 -26.32
C THR A 204 -4.04 -1.59 -25.44
N SER A 205 -4.66 -1.41 -24.28
CA SER A 205 -5.19 -2.54 -23.49
C SER A 205 -6.49 -3.00 -24.12
N ALA A 206 -6.58 -4.29 -24.41
CA ALA A 206 -7.84 -4.93 -24.81
C ALA A 206 -8.69 -5.22 -23.56
#